data_f6cf5f53df906825ad409c25c1019319
#
_entry.id   f6cf5f53df906825ad409c25c1019319
#
_cell.length_a   1.000
_cell.length_b   1.000
_cell.length_c   1.000
_cell.angle_alpha   90.00
_cell.angle_beta   90.00
_cell.angle_gamma   90.00
#
_symmetry.space_group_name_H-M   'P 1'
#
loop_
_entity.id
_entity.type
_entity.pdbx_description
1 polymer ?
#
loop_
_entity_poly.entity_id
_entity_poly.type
_entity_poly.pdbx_seq_one_letter_code
_entity_poly.pdbx_strand_id
1 'polypeptide(L)'
;MSVLSVLQTDSSYSQIYSCTFQDSSLQDLARKYALALEAIALQTRHIVEKLNDAGHSIRALYLSGSQAQNAALMRLLANVCNMPVVLPRSHAASVVLGAAMLGRFAATVPVCGPPDPDPDPAAALWDIMQEMTPPGTVVRPAAGEREKRLLEVKYRIFLESIEIQRRWRNEIDAVAN
;
A
#
# COMPACT_ATOMS: atom_id res chain seq x y z
N MET A 1 20.27 -5.98 -14.68
CA MET A 1 19.46 -4.98 -15.39
C MET A 1 18.12 -4.85 -14.66
N SER A 2 17.84 -3.69 -14.12
CA SER A 2 16.60 -3.47 -13.34
C SER A 2 15.41 -3.32 -14.30
N VAL A 3 14.27 -3.93 -13.99
CA VAL A 3 13.00 -3.78 -14.73
C VAL A 3 12.62 -2.30 -14.93
N LEU A 4 13.06 -1.43 -14.03
CA LEU A 4 12.89 0.03 -14.11
C LEU A 4 13.67 0.68 -15.26
N SER A 5 14.81 0.12 -15.69
CA SER A 5 15.59 0.70 -16.80
C SER A 5 14.91 0.49 -18.17
N VAL A 6 14.06 -0.52 -18.28
CA VAL A 6 13.28 -0.78 -19.51
C VAL A 6 12.10 0.18 -19.64
N LEU A 7 11.57 0.68 -18.51
CA LEU A 7 10.45 1.62 -18.49
C LEU A 7 10.85 3.09 -18.71
N GLN A 8 12.14 3.41 -18.63
CA GLN A 8 12.65 4.78 -18.65
C GLN A 8 13.10 5.27 -20.04
N THR A 9 13.20 4.39 -21.03
CA THR A 9 13.84 4.70 -22.33
C THR A 9 12.89 4.88 -23.52
N ASP A 10 11.57 4.75 -23.35
CA ASP A 10 10.70 4.89 -24.53
C ASP A 10 9.66 6.01 -24.39
N SER A 11 9.83 7.03 -25.19
CA SER A 11 9.02 8.25 -25.34
C SER A 11 7.64 7.97 -25.98
N SER A 12 7.26 6.71 -26.18
CA SER A 12 6.03 6.31 -26.87
C SER A 12 4.96 5.77 -25.94
N TYR A 13 4.50 6.60 -25.00
CA TYR A 13 3.33 6.32 -24.17
C TYR A 13 2.02 6.13 -24.97
N SER A 14 2.03 6.33 -26.29
CA SER A 14 0.86 6.16 -27.16
C SER A 14 0.54 4.71 -27.54
N GLN A 15 1.41 3.73 -27.23
CA GLN A 15 1.22 2.31 -27.59
C GLN A 15 0.75 1.42 -26.42
N ILE A 16 0.34 1.98 -25.29
CA ILE A 16 -0.04 1.19 -24.11
C ILE A 16 -1.32 0.37 -24.29
N TYR A 17 -2.11 0.64 -25.33
CA TYR A 17 -3.44 0.04 -25.50
C TYR A 17 -3.50 -1.21 -26.38
N SER A 18 -2.36 -1.73 -26.84
CA SER A 18 -2.31 -3.00 -27.56
C SER A 18 -1.75 -4.13 -26.68
N CYS A 19 -2.38 -4.42 -25.56
CA CYS A 19 -2.17 -5.66 -24.83
C CYS A 19 -2.86 -6.79 -25.61
N THR A 20 -2.19 -7.39 -26.57
CA THR A 20 -2.64 -8.66 -27.14
C THR A 20 -2.33 -9.75 -26.13
N PHE A 21 -3.35 -10.51 -25.70
CA PHE A 21 -3.18 -11.66 -24.81
C PHE A 21 -2.24 -12.75 -25.35
N GLN A 22 -1.81 -12.62 -26.58
CA GLN A 22 -0.97 -13.58 -27.32
C GLN A 22 0.53 -13.24 -27.28
N ASP A 23 0.93 -12.04 -26.82
CA ASP A 23 2.34 -11.70 -26.69
C ASP A 23 2.92 -12.33 -25.42
N SER A 24 3.90 -13.22 -25.59
CA SER A 24 4.62 -13.90 -24.50
C SER A 24 6.04 -13.36 -24.30
N SER A 25 6.34 -12.18 -24.85
CA SER A 25 7.64 -11.54 -24.70
C SER A 25 7.90 -11.09 -23.25
N LEU A 26 9.18 -11.03 -22.90
CA LEU A 26 9.58 -10.48 -21.59
C LEU A 26 9.14 -9.02 -21.43
N GLN A 27 9.08 -8.27 -22.53
CA GLN A 27 8.62 -6.88 -22.53
C GLN A 27 7.12 -6.77 -22.21
N ASP A 28 6.30 -7.65 -22.76
CA ASP A 28 4.88 -7.71 -22.48
C ASP A 28 4.62 -8.13 -21.02
N LEU A 29 5.36 -9.11 -20.52
CA LEU A 29 5.30 -9.51 -19.12
C LEU A 29 5.64 -8.33 -18.18
N ALA A 30 6.69 -7.57 -18.51
CA ALA A 30 7.08 -6.40 -17.72
C ALA A 30 6.00 -5.31 -17.72
N ARG A 31 5.33 -5.08 -18.89
CA ARG A 31 4.19 -4.16 -18.99
C ARG A 31 3.00 -4.61 -18.14
N LYS A 32 2.62 -5.88 -18.24
CA LYS A 32 1.52 -6.46 -17.44
C LYS A 32 1.81 -6.36 -15.94
N TYR A 33 3.06 -6.64 -15.54
CA TYR A 33 3.48 -6.48 -14.16
C TYR A 33 3.39 -5.02 -13.68
N ALA A 34 3.85 -4.07 -14.48
CA ALA A 34 3.76 -2.64 -14.16
C ALA A 34 2.30 -2.18 -14.01
N LEU A 35 1.40 -2.64 -14.91
CA LEU A 35 -0.04 -2.36 -14.82
C LEU A 35 -0.66 -2.93 -13.54
N ALA A 36 -0.26 -4.14 -13.14
CA ALA A 36 -0.73 -4.73 -11.88
C ALA A 36 -0.29 -3.90 -10.65
N LEU A 37 0.95 -3.42 -10.63
CA LEU A 37 1.42 -2.52 -9.56
C LEU A 37 0.66 -1.19 -9.56
N GLU A 38 0.40 -0.61 -10.73
CA GLU A 38 -0.42 0.61 -10.83
C GLU A 38 -1.84 0.39 -10.32
N ALA A 39 -2.48 -0.71 -10.68
CA ALA A 39 -3.82 -1.02 -10.21
C ALA A 39 -3.87 -1.12 -8.68
N ILE A 40 -2.87 -1.77 -8.05
CA ILE A 40 -2.75 -1.85 -6.60
C ILE A 40 -2.61 -0.44 -5.98
N ALA A 41 -1.78 0.41 -6.57
CA ALA A 41 -1.55 1.75 -6.04
C ALA A 41 -2.80 2.65 -6.18
N LEU A 42 -3.50 2.61 -7.32
CA LEU A 42 -4.73 3.36 -7.54
C LEU A 42 -5.85 2.89 -6.61
N GLN A 43 -5.98 1.57 -6.41
CA GLN A 43 -6.93 1.00 -5.46
C GLN A 43 -6.62 1.41 -4.02
N THR A 44 -5.35 1.41 -3.62
CA THR A 44 -4.93 1.88 -2.30
C THR A 44 -5.30 3.34 -2.08
N ARG A 45 -5.05 4.21 -3.07
CA ARG A 45 -5.48 5.62 -3.02
C ARG A 45 -7.00 5.72 -2.83
N HIS A 46 -7.77 4.97 -3.59
CA HIS A 46 -9.22 4.98 -3.48
C HIS A 46 -9.71 4.59 -2.07
N ILE A 47 -9.11 3.55 -1.48
CA ILE A 47 -9.43 3.13 -0.11
C ILE A 47 -9.11 4.25 0.88
N VAL A 48 -7.93 4.86 0.79
CA VAL A 48 -7.51 5.96 1.67
C VAL A 48 -8.44 7.15 1.56
N GLU A 49 -8.82 7.56 0.34
CA GLU A 49 -9.76 8.66 0.13
C GLU A 49 -11.13 8.33 0.73
N LYS A 50 -11.66 7.12 0.50
CA LYS A 50 -12.95 6.70 1.08
C LYS A 50 -12.94 6.66 2.61
N LEU A 51 -11.84 6.24 3.23
CA LEU A 51 -11.70 6.29 4.67
C LEU A 51 -11.62 7.73 5.19
N ASN A 52 -10.91 8.61 4.49
CA ASN A 52 -10.86 10.03 4.85
C ASN A 52 -12.21 10.72 4.66
N ASP A 53 -12.97 10.39 3.60
CA ASP A 53 -14.34 10.85 3.40
C ASP A 53 -15.28 10.40 4.55
N ALA A 54 -15.00 9.23 5.15
CA ALA A 54 -15.72 8.70 6.30
C ALA A 54 -15.27 9.29 7.66
N GLY A 55 -14.39 10.31 7.64
CA GLY A 55 -13.97 11.03 8.85
C GLY A 55 -12.61 10.60 9.43
N HIS A 56 -11.89 9.69 8.78
CA HIS A 56 -10.51 9.39 9.15
C HIS A 56 -9.53 10.47 8.67
N SER A 57 -8.33 10.51 9.25
CA SER A 57 -7.26 11.42 8.83
C SER A 57 -5.97 10.63 8.58
N ILE A 58 -5.95 9.89 7.47
CA ILE A 58 -4.80 9.07 7.09
C ILE A 58 -3.77 9.98 6.42
N ARG A 59 -2.54 9.99 6.96
CA ARG A 59 -1.44 10.85 6.50
C ARG A 59 -0.17 10.08 6.15
N ALA A 60 -0.14 8.78 6.41
CA ALA A 60 0.99 7.92 6.10
C ALA A 60 0.51 6.48 5.89
N LEU A 61 1.23 5.74 5.06
CA LEU A 61 1.01 4.32 4.84
C LEU A 61 2.13 3.54 5.54
N TYR A 62 1.77 2.64 6.44
CA TYR A 62 2.71 1.70 7.05
C TYR A 62 2.58 0.36 6.33
N LEU A 63 3.65 -0.09 5.71
CA LEU A 63 3.66 -1.32 4.91
C LEU A 63 4.60 -2.35 5.50
N SER A 64 4.09 -3.56 5.65
CA SER A 64 4.83 -4.73 6.12
C SER A 64 4.59 -5.93 5.21
N GLY A 65 5.38 -6.98 5.38
CA GLY A 65 5.29 -8.19 4.58
C GLY A 65 6.26 -8.18 3.39
N SER A 66 6.22 -9.21 2.57
CA SER A 66 7.17 -9.43 1.47
C SER A 66 7.16 -8.32 0.41
N GLN A 67 6.00 -7.74 0.14
CA GLN A 67 5.87 -6.67 -0.86
C GLN A 67 6.52 -5.35 -0.43
N ALA A 68 6.77 -5.14 0.85
CA ALA A 68 7.52 -3.99 1.33
C ALA A 68 8.97 -3.92 0.81
N GLN A 69 9.51 -5.06 0.31
CA GLN A 69 10.82 -5.12 -0.35
C GLN A 69 10.79 -4.61 -1.80
N ASN A 70 9.61 -4.47 -2.39
CA ASN A 70 9.46 -3.97 -3.75
C ASN A 70 9.56 -2.44 -3.79
N ALA A 71 10.78 -1.94 -3.98
CA ALA A 71 11.06 -0.50 -3.99
C ALA A 71 10.28 0.27 -5.08
N ALA A 72 9.93 -0.38 -6.20
CA ALA A 72 9.14 0.22 -7.27
C ALA A 72 7.70 0.45 -6.80
N LEU A 73 7.08 -0.56 -6.17
CA LEU A 73 5.74 -0.45 -5.61
C LEU A 73 5.70 0.59 -4.47
N MET A 74 6.71 0.64 -3.60
CA MET A 74 6.75 1.60 -2.50
C MET A 74 6.79 3.05 -3.00
N ARG A 75 7.61 3.32 -4.01
CA ARG A 75 7.65 4.65 -4.65
C ARG A 75 6.35 4.99 -5.36
N LEU A 76 5.78 4.03 -6.07
CA LEU A 76 4.51 4.22 -6.78
C LEU A 76 3.37 4.53 -5.80
N LEU A 77 3.27 3.80 -4.69
CA LEU A 77 2.30 4.07 -3.62
C LEU A 77 2.47 5.47 -3.03
N ALA A 78 3.70 5.86 -2.72
CA ALA A 78 3.97 7.20 -2.21
C ALA A 78 3.54 8.29 -3.22
N ASN A 79 3.84 8.11 -4.51
CA ASN A 79 3.50 9.06 -5.56
C ASN A 79 1.99 9.12 -5.83
N VAL A 80 1.32 7.97 -5.93
CA VAL A 80 -0.12 7.88 -6.24
C VAL A 80 -0.96 8.40 -5.08
N CYS A 81 -0.63 8.02 -3.84
CA CYS A 81 -1.35 8.47 -2.66
C CYS A 81 -0.92 9.87 -2.18
N ASN A 82 0.16 10.40 -2.74
CA ASN A 82 0.78 11.67 -2.35
C ASN A 82 1.04 11.76 -0.83
N MET A 83 1.51 10.66 -0.24
CA MET A 83 1.81 10.59 1.19
C MET A 83 3.03 9.69 1.46
N PRO A 84 3.70 9.85 2.62
CA PRO A 84 4.85 9.04 2.95
C PRO A 84 4.45 7.58 3.17
N VAL A 85 5.27 6.67 2.68
CA VAL A 85 5.22 5.23 2.96
C VAL A 85 6.31 4.89 3.95
N VAL A 86 5.92 4.36 5.10
CA VAL A 86 6.82 3.98 6.19
C VAL A 86 7.04 2.46 6.16
N LEU A 87 8.29 2.07 6.07
CA LEU A 87 8.72 0.67 6.04
C LEU A 87 9.43 0.35 7.35
N PRO A 88 8.83 -0.45 8.24
CA PRO A 88 9.50 -0.92 9.44
C PRO A 88 10.79 -1.68 9.07
N ARG A 89 11.84 -1.58 9.88
CA ARG A 89 13.09 -2.31 9.64
C ARG A 89 12.86 -3.83 9.57
N SER A 90 11.95 -4.34 10.38
CA SER A 90 11.56 -5.75 10.44
C SER A 90 10.31 -6.06 9.63
N HIS A 91 10.12 -5.40 8.48
CA HIS A 91 8.89 -5.53 7.67
C HIS A 91 8.54 -6.98 7.28
N ALA A 92 9.53 -7.87 7.11
CA ALA A 92 9.29 -9.28 6.83
C ALA A 92 8.88 -10.10 8.07
N ALA A 93 9.16 -9.60 9.27
CA ALA A 93 8.91 -10.29 10.54
C ALA A 93 7.96 -9.52 11.48
N SER A 94 7.15 -8.61 10.97
CA SER A 94 6.29 -7.73 11.76
C SER A 94 5.30 -8.50 12.63
N VAL A 95 4.75 -9.61 12.12
CA VAL A 95 3.82 -10.46 12.90
C VAL A 95 4.52 -11.11 14.08
N VAL A 96 5.73 -11.65 13.86
CA VAL A 96 6.55 -12.28 14.91
C VAL A 96 6.98 -11.25 15.94
N LEU A 97 7.37 -10.05 15.49
CA LEU A 97 7.74 -8.96 16.37
C LEU A 97 6.56 -8.52 17.25
N GLY A 98 5.37 -8.36 16.65
CA GLY A 98 4.15 -8.04 17.40
C GLY A 98 3.79 -9.11 18.44
N ALA A 99 3.90 -10.39 18.08
CA ALA A 99 3.70 -11.48 19.03
C ALA A 99 4.74 -11.45 20.18
N ALA A 100 6.00 -11.15 19.89
CA ALA A 100 7.04 -11.00 20.90
C ALA A 100 6.77 -9.82 21.85
N MET A 101 6.29 -8.68 21.33
CA MET A 101 5.88 -7.53 22.14
C MET A 101 4.75 -7.90 23.10
N LEU A 102 3.71 -8.58 22.61
CA LEU A 102 2.60 -9.05 23.44
C LEU A 102 3.05 -10.09 24.47
N GLY A 103 3.95 -11.01 24.10
CA GLY A 103 4.53 -11.97 25.04
C GLY A 103 5.34 -11.29 26.14
N ARG A 104 6.14 -10.28 25.79
CA ARG A 104 6.87 -9.47 26.78
C ARG A 104 5.91 -8.72 27.70
N PHE A 105 4.88 -8.10 27.14
CA PHE A 105 3.84 -7.40 27.90
C PHE A 105 3.16 -8.34 28.90
N ALA A 106 2.73 -9.53 28.44
CA ALA A 106 2.11 -10.52 29.32
C ALA A 106 3.03 -10.99 30.48
N ALA A 107 4.35 -11.03 30.23
CA ALA A 107 5.32 -11.39 31.26
C ALA A 107 5.58 -10.26 32.29
N THR A 108 5.27 -9.01 31.95
CA THR A 108 5.41 -7.85 32.86
C THR A 108 4.16 -7.58 33.70
N VAL A 109 2.99 -8.10 33.27
CA VAL A 109 1.75 -7.96 34.06
C VAL A 109 1.70 -9.06 35.10
N PRO A 110 1.60 -8.74 36.40
CA PRO A 110 1.51 -9.75 37.46
C PRO A 110 0.27 -10.63 37.28
N VAL A 111 0.47 -11.96 37.14
CA VAL A 111 -0.63 -12.92 36.99
C VAL A 111 -1.43 -13.12 38.28
N CYS A 112 -0.84 -12.76 39.43
CA CYS A 112 -1.48 -12.88 40.77
C CYS A 112 -0.98 -11.73 41.67
N GLY A 113 -1.90 -10.91 42.14
CA GLY A 113 -1.68 -9.82 43.10
C GLY A 113 -2.83 -8.84 43.03
N PRO A 114 -3.05 -8.02 44.06
CA PRO A 114 -3.99 -6.92 43.95
C PRO A 114 -3.52 -6.02 42.79
N PRO A 115 -4.44 -5.54 41.93
CA PRO A 115 -4.08 -4.64 40.84
C PRO A 115 -3.37 -3.42 41.45
N ASP A 116 -2.16 -3.15 40.97
CA ASP A 116 -1.46 -1.90 41.30
C ASP A 116 -2.37 -0.73 40.85
N PRO A 117 -2.67 0.23 41.75
CA PRO A 117 -3.68 1.24 41.41
C PRO A 117 -3.32 2.17 40.24
N ASP A 118 -2.14 2.02 39.64
CA ASP A 118 -1.67 3.02 38.67
C ASP A 118 -0.78 2.59 37.49
N PRO A 119 -0.72 1.40 36.94
CA PRO A 119 -0.14 1.26 35.64
C PRO A 119 -1.24 1.28 34.57
N ASP A 120 -1.28 2.32 33.75
CA ASP A 120 -2.01 2.30 32.49
C ASP A 120 -1.43 1.17 31.59
N PRO A 121 -2.15 0.04 31.40
CA PRO A 121 -1.62 -1.08 30.60
C PRO A 121 -1.30 -0.65 29.16
N ALA A 122 -1.98 0.37 28.64
CA ALA A 122 -1.73 0.90 27.32
C ALA A 122 -0.39 1.65 27.26
N ALA A 123 -0.04 2.40 28.31
CA ALA A 123 1.27 3.08 28.40
C ALA A 123 2.41 2.06 28.49
N ALA A 124 2.27 1.02 29.32
CA ALA A 124 3.29 -0.02 29.45
C ALA A 124 3.50 -0.80 28.13
N LEU A 125 2.42 -1.12 27.42
CA LEU A 125 2.52 -1.73 26.08
C LEU A 125 3.18 -0.78 25.09
N TRP A 126 2.86 0.50 25.12
CA TRP A 126 3.44 1.51 24.25
C TRP A 126 4.96 1.63 24.45
N ASP A 127 5.44 1.63 25.68
CA ASP A 127 6.88 1.68 26.00
C ASP A 127 7.62 0.45 25.44
N ILE A 128 7.03 -0.74 25.60
CA ILE A 128 7.57 -1.97 25.01
C ILE A 128 7.62 -1.86 23.47
N MET A 129 6.55 -1.34 22.84
CA MET A 129 6.50 -1.15 21.40
C MET A 129 7.58 -0.17 20.91
N GLN A 130 7.79 0.94 21.62
CA GLN A 130 8.83 1.91 21.29
C GLN A 130 10.23 1.30 21.43
N GLU A 131 10.51 0.59 22.52
CA GLU A 131 11.81 -0.03 22.76
C GLU A 131 12.14 -1.14 21.73
N MET A 132 11.14 -1.95 21.36
CA MET A 132 11.34 -3.09 20.46
C MET A 132 11.22 -2.72 18.99
N THR A 133 10.80 -1.51 18.64
CA THR A 133 10.65 -1.07 17.24
C THR A 133 11.84 -0.23 16.81
N PRO A 134 12.79 -0.79 16.05
CA PRO A 134 13.90 -0.01 15.52
C PRO A 134 13.41 0.99 14.45
N PRO A 135 14.15 2.09 14.22
CA PRO A 135 13.81 3.07 13.18
C PRO A 135 13.62 2.43 11.82
N GLY A 136 12.53 2.78 11.15
CA GLY A 136 12.20 2.34 9.79
C GLY A 136 12.73 3.29 8.72
N THR A 137 12.42 2.96 7.46
CA THR A 137 12.72 3.80 6.28
C THR A 137 11.44 4.49 5.83
N VAL A 138 11.56 5.75 5.43
CA VAL A 138 10.42 6.53 4.91
C VAL A 138 10.65 6.82 3.42
N VAL A 139 9.73 6.34 2.59
CA VAL A 139 9.67 6.67 1.16
C VAL A 139 8.71 7.84 0.98
N ARG A 140 9.22 8.98 0.54
CA ARG A 140 8.42 10.20 0.32
C ARG A 140 7.96 10.30 -1.12
N PRO A 141 6.81 10.96 -1.39
CA PRO A 141 6.42 11.31 -2.75
C PRO A 141 7.53 12.11 -3.45
N ALA A 142 7.88 11.70 -4.66
CA ALA A 142 8.95 12.32 -5.46
C ALA A 142 8.57 12.44 -6.93
N ALA A 143 7.27 12.32 -7.27
CA ALA A 143 6.79 12.47 -8.64
C ALA A 143 6.96 13.92 -9.12
N GLY A 144 7.50 14.09 -10.33
CA GLY A 144 7.52 15.39 -11.01
C GLY A 144 6.12 15.79 -11.48
N GLU A 145 5.94 17.06 -11.84
CA GLU A 145 4.62 17.61 -12.21
C GLU A 145 3.95 16.89 -13.40
N ARG A 146 4.73 16.41 -14.36
CA ARG A 146 4.21 15.62 -15.48
C ARG A 146 3.68 14.26 -15.01
N GLU A 147 4.42 13.60 -14.13
CA GLU A 147 4.04 12.29 -13.56
C GLU A 147 2.80 12.42 -12.68
N LYS A 148 2.74 13.43 -11.83
CA LYS A 148 1.55 13.71 -11.01
C LYS A 148 0.30 13.89 -11.86
N ARG A 149 0.38 14.72 -12.91
CA ARG A 149 -0.75 14.91 -13.85
C ARG A 149 -1.17 13.59 -14.52
N LEU A 150 -0.21 12.77 -14.92
CA LEU A 150 -0.51 11.47 -15.51
C LEU A 150 -1.22 10.55 -14.51
N LEU A 151 -0.74 10.48 -13.26
CA LEU A 151 -1.34 9.66 -12.20
C LEU A 151 -2.76 10.15 -11.85
N GLU A 152 -3.02 11.45 -11.85
CA GLU A 152 -4.36 12.01 -11.65
C GLU A 152 -5.33 11.60 -12.78
N VAL A 153 -4.90 11.66 -14.03
CA VAL A 153 -5.74 11.22 -15.17
C VAL A 153 -6.02 9.72 -15.07
N LYS A 154 -5.01 8.90 -14.76
CA LYS A 154 -5.17 7.46 -14.56
C LYS A 154 -6.12 7.15 -13.40
N TYR A 155 -6.03 7.90 -12.31
CA TYR A 155 -6.92 7.71 -11.16
C TYR A 155 -8.37 8.05 -11.51
N ARG A 156 -8.62 9.13 -12.23
CA ARG A 156 -9.97 9.46 -12.71
C ARG A 156 -10.55 8.34 -13.59
N ILE A 157 -9.78 7.83 -14.55
CA ILE A 157 -10.20 6.70 -15.41
C ILE A 157 -10.49 5.45 -14.57
N PHE A 158 -9.66 5.20 -13.55
CA PHE A 158 -9.87 4.09 -12.61
C PHE A 158 -11.21 4.22 -11.87
N LEU A 159 -11.55 5.41 -11.37
CA LEU A 159 -12.83 5.65 -10.71
C LEU A 159 -14.02 5.47 -11.67
N GLU A 160 -13.94 5.99 -12.88
CA GLU A 160 -14.96 5.78 -13.91
C GLU A 160 -15.17 4.29 -14.22
N SER A 161 -14.08 3.51 -14.26
CA SER A 161 -14.16 2.07 -14.50
C SER A 161 -14.89 1.31 -13.38
N ILE A 162 -14.76 1.73 -12.13
CA ILE A 162 -15.49 1.15 -11.00
C ILE A 162 -17.00 1.36 -11.18
N GLU A 163 -17.42 2.56 -11.53
CA GLU A 163 -18.86 2.86 -11.72
C GLU A 163 -19.45 2.09 -12.91
N ILE A 164 -18.69 1.93 -13.99
CA ILE A 164 -19.09 1.12 -15.14
C ILE A 164 -19.26 -0.35 -14.72
N GLN A 165 -18.30 -0.91 -14.00
CA GLN A 165 -18.35 -2.31 -13.54
C GLN A 165 -19.50 -2.55 -12.56
N ARG A 166 -19.79 -1.59 -11.66
CA ARG A 166 -20.95 -1.66 -10.76
C ARG A 166 -22.25 -1.68 -11.52
N ARG A 167 -22.39 -0.82 -12.54
CA ARG A 167 -23.58 -0.79 -13.39
C ARG A 167 -23.78 -2.13 -14.09
N TRP A 168 -22.75 -2.68 -14.74
CA TRP A 168 -22.83 -3.98 -15.40
C TRP A 168 -23.21 -5.11 -14.44
N ARG A 169 -22.67 -5.10 -13.23
CA ARG A 169 -23.03 -6.08 -12.21
C ARG A 169 -24.51 -5.99 -11.86
N ASN A 170 -25.01 -4.78 -11.61
CA ASN A 170 -26.42 -4.58 -11.30
C ASN A 170 -27.35 -5.03 -12.45
N GLU A 171 -26.96 -4.80 -13.70
CA GLU A 171 -27.68 -5.27 -14.88
C GLU A 171 -27.73 -6.81 -14.93
N ILE A 172 -26.62 -7.48 -14.63
CA ILE A 172 -26.57 -8.95 -14.56
C ILE A 172 -27.44 -9.48 -13.42
N ASP A 173 -27.29 -8.90 -12.22
CA ASP A 173 -28.02 -9.34 -11.03
C ASP A 173 -29.54 -9.17 -11.19
N ALA A 174 -29.98 -8.14 -11.93
CA ALA A 174 -31.40 -7.90 -12.23
C ALA A 174 -32.03 -8.97 -13.14
N VAL A 175 -31.21 -9.70 -13.90
CA VAL A 175 -31.70 -10.78 -14.80
C VAL A 175 -31.52 -12.14 -14.14
N ALA A 176 -30.58 -12.29 -13.21
CA ALA A 176 -30.24 -13.53 -12.55
C ALA A 176 -31.17 -13.89 -11.36
N ASN A 177 -31.94 -12.91 -10.84
CA ASN A 177 -32.95 -13.05 -9.79
C ASN A 177 -34.38 -12.98 -10.38
#